data_b4353a6862210895bfe92c389b759e97
#
_entry.id   b4353a6862210895bfe92c389b759e97
#
_cell.length_a   1.000
_cell.length_b   1.000
_cell.length_c   1.000
_cell.angle_alpha   90.00
_cell.angle_beta   90.00
_cell.angle_gamma   90.00
#
_symmetry.space_group_name_H-M   'P 1'
#
loop_
_entity.id
_entity.type
_entity.pdbx_description
1 polymer ?
#
loop_
_entity_poly.entity_id
_entity_poly.type
_entity_poly.pdbx_seq_one_letter_code
_entity_poly.pdbx_strand_id
1 'polypeptide(L)'
;MTAGSSGAPHLRVGVSIPPVGFADHAEATAYVHAAAEAGLDHLITSDHVAFLGGRGKDGLTTVSWLTGLHPSIGVYVGVYLLALRHPVTVARQLSTLSEHAPGRVTFGVGVGGEDRHEMEAVGVDPASRGRRTDEALDVLRPLLAGDTIDHSGEFYEAPEVSISPAPDPPIPVTVGGRSNAAIERAGLRGDGWLASWCSPRRFAEGVELAERVATDAGRTGVAWRHGYQVWVGLGDTPEEGAAHLGPSMERFYGTPYPAFEKYSPVGTPDDIVAWLRPLAEAEAVDFNIAPVAGTPNEALAG
;
A
#
# COMPACT_ATOMS: atom_id res chain seq x y z
N MET A 1 -4.95 -35.05 14.66
CA MET A 1 -5.30 -34.85 13.25
C MET A 1 -6.59 -34.03 13.20
N THR A 2 -6.48 -32.71 13.21
CA THR A 2 -7.63 -31.81 12.99
C THR A 2 -7.45 -31.24 11.58
N ALA A 3 -8.37 -31.61 10.69
CA ALA A 3 -8.45 -31.12 9.34
C ALA A 3 -8.60 -29.58 9.38
N GLY A 4 -7.63 -28.89 8.78
CA GLY A 4 -7.71 -27.45 8.59
C GLY A 4 -8.93 -27.13 7.74
N SER A 5 -9.78 -26.21 8.22
CA SER A 5 -10.87 -25.65 7.44
C SER A 5 -10.27 -24.89 6.26
N SER A 6 -10.45 -25.40 5.05
CA SER A 6 -10.21 -24.68 3.80
C SER A 6 -11.33 -23.63 3.61
N GLY A 7 -11.38 -22.62 4.45
CA GLY A 7 -12.14 -21.41 4.18
C GLY A 7 -11.40 -20.62 3.08
N ALA A 8 -12.15 -20.04 2.12
CA ALA A 8 -11.59 -19.06 1.20
C ALA A 8 -10.86 -17.97 2.00
N PRO A 9 -9.71 -17.44 1.50
CA PRO A 9 -9.01 -16.39 2.19
C PRO A 9 -9.95 -15.20 2.43
N HIS A 10 -9.93 -14.67 3.65
CA HIS A 10 -10.74 -13.50 3.98
C HIS A 10 -10.26 -12.31 3.15
N LEU A 11 -11.15 -11.80 2.28
CA LEU A 11 -10.87 -10.58 1.52
C LEU A 11 -10.87 -9.39 2.48
N ARG A 12 -9.91 -8.52 2.30
CA ARG A 12 -9.75 -7.30 3.10
C ARG A 12 -9.94 -6.09 2.19
N VAL A 13 -10.83 -5.22 2.57
CA VAL A 13 -11.16 -4.01 1.82
C VAL A 13 -10.79 -2.79 2.64
N GLY A 14 -10.03 -1.90 2.05
CA GLY A 14 -9.66 -0.64 2.67
C GLY A 14 -9.93 0.54 1.77
N VAL A 15 -10.07 1.71 2.37
CA VAL A 15 -10.38 2.96 1.69
C VAL A 15 -9.28 3.98 1.87
N SER A 16 -8.93 4.68 0.78
CA SER A 16 -7.97 5.78 0.84
C SER A 16 -8.55 6.97 1.58
N ILE A 17 -7.75 7.56 2.47
CA ILE A 17 -8.10 8.89 2.99
C ILE A 17 -8.15 9.91 1.86
N PRO A 18 -8.96 10.99 1.98
CA PRO A 18 -9.06 12.00 0.93
C PRO A 18 -7.68 12.55 0.52
N PRO A 19 -7.39 12.63 -0.79
CA PRO A 19 -6.07 13.12 -1.27
C PRO A 19 -5.75 14.54 -0.80
N VAL A 20 -6.76 15.40 -0.70
CA VAL A 20 -6.62 16.77 -0.18
C VAL A 20 -6.46 16.83 1.34
N GLY A 21 -6.63 15.69 2.04
CA GLY A 21 -6.67 15.62 3.49
C GLY A 21 -8.03 15.94 4.06
N PHE A 22 -8.06 16.11 5.38
CA PHE A 22 -9.24 16.51 6.14
C PHE A 22 -9.14 18.00 6.49
N ALA A 23 -10.27 18.67 6.59
CA ALA A 23 -10.32 20.08 6.98
C ALA A 23 -9.86 20.27 8.43
N ASP A 24 -10.21 19.32 9.30
CA ASP A 24 -9.83 19.33 10.72
C ASP A 24 -9.83 17.93 11.34
N HIS A 25 -9.52 17.88 12.63
CA HIS A 25 -9.48 16.64 13.41
C HIS A 25 -10.86 15.97 13.54
N ALA A 26 -11.93 16.76 13.60
CA ALA A 26 -13.28 16.23 13.77
C ALA A 26 -13.75 15.52 12.48
N GLU A 27 -13.47 16.10 11.31
CA GLU A 27 -13.75 15.46 10.02
C GLU A 27 -12.95 14.16 9.87
N ALA A 28 -11.67 14.17 10.21
CA ALA A 28 -10.85 12.96 10.18
C ALA A 28 -11.41 11.86 11.09
N THR A 29 -11.80 12.22 12.32
CA THR A 29 -12.37 11.26 13.28
C THR A 29 -13.68 10.70 12.75
N ALA A 30 -14.57 11.53 12.21
CA ALA A 30 -15.84 11.11 11.64
C ALA A 30 -15.63 10.14 10.46
N TYR A 31 -14.69 10.45 9.56
CA TYR A 31 -14.35 9.58 8.41
C TYR A 31 -13.83 8.22 8.87
N VAL A 32 -12.91 8.19 9.83
CA VAL A 32 -12.33 6.95 10.35
C VAL A 32 -13.38 6.07 11.02
N HIS A 33 -14.28 6.68 11.80
CA HIS A 33 -15.39 5.95 12.43
C HIS A 33 -16.38 5.43 11.40
N ALA A 34 -16.78 6.24 10.42
CA ALA A 34 -17.67 5.82 9.33
C ALA A 34 -17.08 4.65 8.53
N ALA A 35 -15.77 4.68 8.22
CA ALA A 35 -15.10 3.57 7.56
C ALA A 35 -15.12 2.28 8.39
N ALA A 36 -14.91 2.38 9.71
CA ALA A 36 -14.98 1.23 10.61
C ALA A 36 -16.42 0.68 10.75
N GLU A 37 -17.42 1.56 10.85
CA GLU A 37 -18.84 1.21 10.93
C GLU A 37 -19.37 0.57 9.63
N ALA A 38 -18.82 0.98 8.47
CA ALA A 38 -19.08 0.34 7.18
C ALA A 38 -18.43 -1.04 7.05
N GLY A 39 -17.65 -1.50 8.04
CA GLY A 39 -17.00 -2.81 8.03
C GLY A 39 -15.71 -2.87 7.21
N LEU A 40 -15.11 -1.73 6.87
CA LEU A 40 -13.84 -1.71 6.15
C LEU A 40 -12.69 -2.15 7.06
N ASP A 41 -11.75 -2.90 6.49
CA ASP A 41 -10.64 -3.50 7.22
C ASP A 41 -9.52 -2.52 7.53
N HIS A 42 -9.28 -1.54 6.65
CA HIS A 42 -8.17 -0.60 6.82
C HIS A 42 -8.33 0.72 6.05
N LEU A 43 -7.62 1.72 6.53
CA LEU A 43 -7.43 3.01 5.86
C LEU A 43 -6.11 3.02 5.10
N ILE A 44 -6.09 3.65 3.91
CA ILE A 44 -4.90 3.73 3.08
C ILE A 44 -4.41 5.18 3.00
N THR A 45 -3.10 5.36 3.07
CA THR A 45 -2.43 6.62 2.72
C THR A 45 -1.27 6.36 1.77
N SER A 46 -1.00 7.31 0.86
CA SER A 46 0.25 7.36 0.12
C SER A 46 1.36 8.00 0.96
N ASP A 47 2.59 7.90 0.48
CA ASP A 47 3.75 8.56 1.05
C ASP A 47 4.45 9.42 0.00
N HIS A 48 4.65 10.68 0.31
CA HIS A 48 5.38 11.63 -0.52
C HIS A 48 6.13 12.66 0.34
N VAL A 49 7.29 13.09 -0.15
CA VAL A 49 8.10 14.16 0.46
C VAL A 49 7.77 15.52 -0.17
N ALA A 50 7.75 15.61 -1.49
CA ALA A 50 7.58 16.86 -2.23
C ALA A 50 6.98 16.64 -3.64
N PHE A 51 5.95 15.81 -3.74
CA PHE A 51 5.38 15.38 -5.01
C PHE A 51 4.75 16.53 -5.80
N LEU A 52 5.08 16.62 -7.10
CA LEU A 52 4.52 17.57 -8.08
C LEU A 52 4.29 18.98 -7.50
N GLY A 53 5.36 19.64 -7.10
CA GLY A 53 5.31 21.01 -6.57
C GLY A 53 5.10 21.10 -5.05
N GLY A 54 5.55 20.10 -4.29
CA GLY A 54 5.60 20.13 -2.83
C GLY A 54 4.36 19.56 -2.15
N ARG A 55 3.52 18.83 -2.88
CA ARG A 55 2.37 18.12 -2.30
C ARG A 55 2.81 16.80 -1.66
N GLY A 56 1.96 16.26 -0.82
CA GLY A 56 2.16 14.94 -0.21
C GLY A 56 1.95 14.91 1.28
N LYS A 57 2.10 13.74 1.84
CA LYS A 57 2.06 13.46 3.28
C LYS A 57 3.10 12.39 3.58
N ASP A 58 3.77 12.50 4.71
CA ASP A 58 4.59 11.40 5.21
C ASP A 58 3.68 10.24 5.65
N GLY A 59 3.88 9.08 5.03
CA GLY A 59 3.01 7.92 5.21
C GLY A 59 3.00 7.40 6.63
N LEU A 60 4.16 7.29 7.31
CA LEU A 60 4.25 6.77 8.67
C LEU A 60 3.68 7.75 9.70
N THR A 61 3.93 9.05 9.55
CA THR A 61 3.32 10.08 10.40
C THR A 61 1.80 10.06 10.28
N THR A 62 1.30 9.94 9.03
CA THR A 62 -0.13 9.89 8.78
C THR A 62 -0.80 8.66 9.39
N VAL A 63 -0.26 7.44 9.17
CA VAL A 63 -0.85 6.23 9.76
C VAL A 63 -0.74 6.22 11.28
N SER A 64 0.32 6.77 11.86
CA SER A 64 0.44 6.91 13.33
C SER A 64 -0.67 7.77 13.90
N TRP A 65 -1.01 8.87 13.23
CA TRP A 65 -2.13 9.71 13.62
C TRP A 65 -3.48 8.98 13.47
N LEU A 66 -3.71 8.32 12.33
CA LEU A 66 -4.95 7.58 12.06
C LEU A 66 -5.21 6.46 13.07
N THR A 67 -4.17 5.73 13.51
CA THR A 67 -4.33 4.66 14.51
C THR A 67 -4.84 5.17 15.86
N GLY A 68 -4.59 6.44 16.18
CA GLY A 68 -5.08 7.09 17.40
C GLY A 68 -6.56 7.52 17.32
N LEU A 69 -7.16 7.56 16.12
CA LEU A 69 -8.55 7.99 15.92
C LEU A 69 -9.57 6.88 16.14
N HIS A 70 -9.16 5.61 16.01
CA HIS A 70 -10.06 4.46 16.21
C HIS A 70 -9.27 3.25 16.74
N PRO A 71 -9.85 2.45 17.69
CA PRO A 71 -9.11 1.40 18.37
C PRO A 71 -8.84 0.14 17.53
N SER A 72 -9.57 -0.13 16.47
CA SER A 72 -9.52 -1.42 15.77
C SER A 72 -9.27 -1.38 14.26
N ILE A 73 -9.65 -0.30 13.54
CA ILE A 73 -9.45 -0.23 12.09
C ILE A 73 -7.95 -0.29 11.76
N GLY A 74 -7.60 -1.09 10.73
CA GLY A 74 -6.23 -1.21 10.25
C GLY A 74 -5.77 0.04 9.50
N VAL A 75 -4.45 0.11 9.25
CA VAL A 75 -3.84 1.15 8.42
C VAL A 75 -2.87 0.52 7.42
N TYR A 76 -2.82 1.07 6.22
CA TYR A 76 -2.00 0.60 5.13
C TYR A 76 -1.26 1.78 4.48
N VAL A 77 0.07 1.72 4.43
CA VAL A 77 0.84 2.68 3.62
C VAL A 77 0.95 2.13 2.21
N GLY A 78 0.24 2.70 1.27
CA GLY A 78 0.20 2.21 -0.10
C GLY A 78 0.61 3.28 -1.11
N VAL A 79 1.92 3.46 -1.35
CA VAL A 79 3.13 2.79 -0.84
C VAL A 79 4.11 3.80 -0.23
N TYR A 80 4.97 3.33 0.67
CA TYR A 80 6.04 4.12 1.27
C TYR A 80 7.27 4.16 0.35
N LEU A 81 7.87 5.33 0.18
CA LEU A 81 9.08 5.53 -0.64
C LEU A 81 10.34 5.24 0.20
N LEU A 82 10.57 3.94 0.47
CA LEU A 82 11.63 3.49 1.39
C LEU A 82 13.02 3.95 0.96
N ALA A 83 13.30 4.04 -0.36
CA ALA A 83 14.57 4.53 -0.90
C ALA A 83 14.95 5.95 -0.47
N LEU A 84 13.98 6.75 0.00
CA LEU A 84 14.19 8.14 0.44
C LEU A 84 14.55 8.28 1.92
N ARG A 85 14.59 7.18 2.68
CA ARG A 85 14.83 7.17 4.13
C ARG A 85 15.85 6.10 4.51
N HIS A 86 16.45 6.26 5.69
CA HIS A 86 17.34 5.25 6.23
C HIS A 86 16.54 4.09 6.85
N PRO A 87 16.75 2.81 6.41
CA PRO A 87 15.91 1.68 6.81
C PRO A 87 15.91 1.38 8.31
N VAL A 88 17.01 1.64 9.03
CA VAL A 88 17.06 1.49 10.50
C VAL A 88 16.11 2.45 11.20
N THR A 89 16.03 3.70 10.72
CA THR A 89 15.07 4.69 11.26
C THR A 89 13.64 4.24 11.00
N VAL A 90 13.35 3.74 9.80
CA VAL A 90 12.04 3.21 9.42
C VAL A 90 11.68 1.98 10.26
N ALA A 91 12.63 1.08 10.52
CA ALA A 91 12.43 -0.07 11.41
C ALA A 91 12.02 0.37 12.82
N ARG A 92 12.67 1.40 13.39
CA ARG A 92 12.29 1.95 14.70
C ARG A 92 10.90 2.58 14.68
N GLN A 93 10.56 3.33 13.64
CA GLN A 93 9.23 3.93 13.50
C GLN A 93 8.12 2.86 13.43
N LEU A 94 8.33 1.81 12.65
CA LEU A 94 7.40 0.69 12.52
C LEU A 94 7.28 -0.12 13.82
N SER A 95 8.40 -0.37 14.53
CA SER A 95 8.40 -1.01 15.85
C SER A 95 7.53 -0.22 16.83
N THR A 96 7.77 1.09 16.94
CA THR A 96 7.01 1.98 17.83
C THR A 96 5.52 2.03 17.45
N LEU A 97 5.21 2.13 16.16
CA LEU A 97 3.83 2.11 15.69
C LEU A 97 3.12 0.79 16.02
N SER A 98 3.82 -0.34 15.89
CA SER A 98 3.29 -1.67 16.23
C SER A 98 2.96 -1.82 17.71
N GLU A 99 3.72 -1.20 18.63
CA GLU A 99 3.39 -1.19 20.06
C GLU A 99 2.04 -0.52 20.35
N HIS A 100 1.70 0.53 19.59
CA HIS A 100 0.43 1.26 19.74
C HIS A 100 -0.72 0.71 18.92
N ALA A 101 -0.43 -0.01 17.85
CA ALA A 101 -1.39 -0.57 16.92
C ALA A 101 -1.03 -2.02 16.51
N PRO A 102 -0.93 -2.96 17.47
CA PRO A 102 -0.49 -4.32 17.20
C PRO A 102 -1.41 -5.03 16.20
N GLY A 103 -0.83 -5.61 15.15
CA GLY A 103 -1.56 -6.32 14.09
C GLY A 103 -2.39 -5.45 13.15
N ARG A 104 -2.39 -4.12 13.32
CA ARG A 104 -3.22 -3.20 12.54
C ARG A 104 -2.48 -2.55 11.37
N VAL A 105 -1.17 -2.71 11.28
CA VAL A 105 -0.32 -2.04 10.29
C VAL A 105 0.01 -2.97 9.13
N THR A 106 -0.17 -2.51 7.90
CA THR A 106 0.41 -3.10 6.69
C THR A 106 1.34 -2.08 6.05
N PHE A 107 2.57 -2.50 5.77
CA PHE A 107 3.60 -1.62 5.22
C PHE A 107 3.87 -1.94 3.75
N GLY A 108 3.27 -1.17 2.85
CA GLY A 108 3.54 -1.27 1.42
C GLY A 108 4.75 -0.40 1.04
N VAL A 109 5.67 -0.96 0.28
CA VAL A 109 6.91 -0.32 -0.18
C VAL A 109 6.89 -0.13 -1.68
N GLY A 110 7.21 1.08 -2.14
CA GLY A 110 7.37 1.42 -3.55
C GLY A 110 8.70 2.08 -3.85
N VAL A 111 9.12 2.03 -5.12
CA VAL A 111 10.35 2.68 -5.58
C VAL A 111 10.15 4.14 -5.96
N GLY A 112 8.90 4.61 -6.07
CA GLY A 112 8.56 5.94 -6.60
C GLY A 112 8.93 6.09 -8.08
N GLY A 113 8.96 7.32 -8.55
CA GLY A 113 9.47 7.66 -9.87
C GLY A 113 8.50 8.42 -10.78
N GLU A 114 7.30 8.70 -10.33
CA GLU A 114 6.37 9.60 -11.00
C GLU A 114 6.91 11.04 -10.99
N ASP A 115 7.53 11.45 -9.88
CA ASP A 115 8.24 12.72 -9.76
C ASP A 115 9.73 12.47 -9.41
N ARG A 116 10.62 12.71 -10.37
CA ARG A 116 12.07 12.55 -10.17
C ARG A 116 12.63 13.59 -9.22
N HIS A 117 12.06 14.81 -9.25
CA HIS A 117 12.51 15.92 -8.42
C HIS A 117 12.34 15.64 -6.93
N GLU A 118 11.30 14.90 -6.56
CA GLU A 118 11.07 14.46 -5.18
C GLU A 118 12.25 13.66 -4.60
N MET A 119 12.88 12.81 -5.44
CA MET A 119 14.06 12.04 -5.05
C MET A 119 15.29 12.91 -4.96
N GLU A 120 15.51 13.76 -5.98
CA GLU A 120 16.64 14.68 -6.06
C GLU A 120 16.63 15.66 -4.88
N ALA A 121 15.47 16.13 -4.46
CA ALA A 121 15.31 17.05 -3.32
C ALA A 121 15.81 16.47 -1.98
N VAL A 122 15.86 15.15 -1.83
CA VAL A 122 16.41 14.47 -0.66
C VAL A 122 17.78 13.82 -0.93
N GLY A 123 18.43 14.18 -2.02
CA GLY A 123 19.77 13.72 -2.38
C GLY A 123 19.84 12.28 -2.91
N VAL A 124 18.72 11.73 -3.40
CA VAL A 124 18.67 10.38 -3.98
C VAL A 124 18.68 10.47 -5.50
N ASP A 125 19.67 9.80 -6.13
CA ASP A 125 19.66 9.62 -7.59
C ASP A 125 18.47 8.74 -7.99
N PRO A 126 17.52 9.25 -8.82
CA PRO A 126 16.38 8.49 -9.29
C PRO A 126 16.74 7.18 -10.03
N ALA A 127 17.93 7.09 -10.63
CA ALA A 127 18.41 5.88 -11.30
C ALA A 127 18.77 4.76 -10.30
N SER A 128 19.11 5.10 -9.08
CA SER A 128 19.46 4.15 -8.01
C SER A 128 18.26 3.59 -7.27
N ARG A 129 17.07 4.16 -7.42
CA ARG A 129 15.88 3.90 -6.56
C ARG A 129 15.53 2.44 -6.36
N GLY A 130 15.64 1.61 -7.43
CA GLY A 130 15.35 0.16 -7.33
C GLY A 130 16.35 -0.56 -6.43
N ARG A 131 17.66 -0.37 -6.68
CA ARG A 131 18.72 -0.99 -5.87
C ARG A 131 18.71 -0.51 -4.42
N ARG A 132 18.48 0.82 -4.22
CA ARG A 132 18.32 1.36 -2.86
C ARG A 132 17.14 0.73 -2.12
N THR A 133 16.01 0.51 -2.81
CA THR A 133 14.85 -0.16 -2.20
C THR A 133 15.17 -1.62 -1.87
N ASP A 134 15.89 -2.32 -2.75
CA ASP A 134 16.30 -3.69 -2.51
C ASP A 134 17.18 -3.79 -1.27
N GLU A 135 18.24 -2.99 -1.18
CA GLU A 135 19.14 -2.93 -0.04
C GLU A 135 18.43 -2.47 1.24
N ALA A 136 17.54 -1.46 1.13
CA ALA A 136 16.76 -1.00 2.28
C ALA A 136 15.85 -2.10 2.85
N LEU A 137 15.25 -2.95 2.00
CA LEU A 137 14.46 -4.10 2.43
C LEU A 137 15.33 -5.20 3.06
N ASP A 138 16.55 -5.42 2.55
CA ASP A 138 17.50 -6.38 3.11
C ASP A 138 17.97 -5.97 4.53
N VAL A 139 17.99 -4.66 4.84
CA VAL A 139 18.22 -4.12 6.19
C VAL A 139 16.95 -4.15 7.03
N LEU A 140 15.82 -3.69 6.48
CA LEU A 140 14.58 -3.51 7.23
C LEU A 140 13.97 -4.83 7.72
N ARG A 141 13.90 -5.84 6.86
CA ARG A 141 13.20 -7.11 7.16
C ARG A 141 13.76 -7.84 8.38
N PRO A 142 15.08 -8.09 8.49
CA PRO A 142 15.62 -8.74 9.68
C PRO A 142 15.47 -7.89 10.95
N LEU A 143 15.57 -6.55 10.85
CA LEU A 143 15.33 -5.67 12.01
C LEU A 143 13.88 -5.78 12.53
N LEU A 144 12.89 -5.88 11.62
CA LEU A 144 11.49 -6.09 12.00
C LEU A 144 11.24 -7.50 12.56
N ALA A 145 12.09 -8.47 12.23
CA ALA A 145 12.06 -9.81 12.83
C ALA A 145 12.74 -9.87 14.21
N GLY A 146 13.41 -8.79 14.64
CA GLY A 146 14.13 -8.71 15.91
C GLY A 146 15.59 -9.19 15.85
N ASP A 147 16.10 -9.41 14.63
CA ASP A 147 17.49 -9.83 14.44
C ASP A 147 18.47 -8.68 14.72
N THR A 148 19.67 -9.03 15.13
CA THR A 148 20.83 -8.12 15.11
C THR A 148 21.52 -8.27 13.75
N ILE A 149 21.74 -7.15 13.07
CA ILE A 149 22.41 -7.11 11.78
C ILE A 149 23.73 -6.34 11.87
N ASP A 150 24.65 -6.67 10.98
CA ASP A 150 25.85 -5.90 10.68
C ASP A 150 25.90 -5.76 9.14
N HIS A 151 25.55 -4.58 8.64
CA HIS A 151 25.35 -4.33 7.22
C HIS A 151 26.27 -3.21 6.73
N SER A 152 27.01 -3.51 5.67
CA SER A 152 27.81 -2.55 4.91
C SER A 152 27.49 -2.76 3.42
N GLY A 153 26.75 -1.83 2.84
CA GLY A 153 26.22 -1.93 1.49
C GLY A 153 26.61 -0.80 0.55
N GLU A 154 25.95 -0.74 -0.60
CA GLU A 154 26.18 0.34 -1.57
C GLU A 154 25.58 1.67 -1.08
N PHE A 155 24.48 1.63 -0.34
CA PHE A 155 23.69 2.81 0.02
C PHE A 155 23.52 3.00 1.53
N TYR A 156 23.66 1.95 2.31
CA TYR A 156 23.40 2.01 3.75
C TYR A 156 24.47 1.32 4.56
N GLU A 157 24.85 1.95 5.66
CA GLU A 157 25.70 1.40 6.70
C GLU A 157 24.86 1.21 7.97
N ALA A 158 24.87 0.03 8.54
CA ALA A 158 24.14 -0.30 9.77
C ALA A 158 24.94 -1.28 10.63
N PRO A 159 26.03 -0.79 11.30
CA PRO A 159 26.91 -1.62 12.07
C PRO A 159 26.24 -2.09 13.37
N GLU A 160 26.26 -3.39 13.62
CA GLU A 160 25.83 -4.08 14.85
C GLU A 160 24.56 -3.47 15.48
N VAL A 161 23.45 -3.47 14.73
CA VAL A 161 22.20 -2.84 15.15
C VAL A 161 21.06 -3.85 15.25
N SER A 162 20.20 -3.68 16.26
CA SER A 162 18.93 -4.37 16.43
C SER A 162 17.82 -3.40 16.81
N ILE A 163 16.58 -3.79 16.60
CA ILE A 163 15.38 -3.05 17.00
C ILE A 163 14.57 -3.88 17.98
N SER A 164 14.36 -3.34 19.18
CA SER A 164 13.55 -3.98 20.23
C SER A 164 12.56 -2.97 20.82
N PRO A 165 11.27 -3.40 21.06
CA PRO A 165 10.75 -4.71 20.73
C PRO A 165 10.57 -4.90 19.21
N ALA A 166 10.65 -6.13 18.73
CA ALA A 166 10.20 -6.47 17.39
C ALA A 166 8.66 -6.37 17.33
N PRO A 167 8.07 -6.02 16.16
CA PRO A 167 6.63 -6.05 15.98
C PRO A 167 6.02 -7.42 16.26
N ASP A 168 5.02 -7.48 17.14
CA ASP A 168 4.25 -8.70 17.45
C ASP A 168 2.75 -8.34 17.47
N PRO A 169 1.92 -8.91 16.57
CA PRO A 169 2.33 -9.78 15.45
C PRO A 169 3.21 -9.05 14.40
N PRO A 170 3.96 -9.80 13.56
CA PRO A 170 4.81 -9.23 12.51
C PRO A 170 4.02 -8.31 11.57
N ILE A 171 4.63 -7.20 11.16
CA ILE A 171 4.06 -6.28 10.17
C ILE A 171 4.21 -6.89 8.77
N PRO A 172 3.11 -7.14 8.03
CA PRO A 172 3.19 -7.55 6.63
C PRO A 172 3.84 -6.45 5.78
N VAL A 173 4.82 -6.83 4.96
CA VAL A 173 5.49 -5.94 4.02
C VAL A 173 5.08 -6.30 2.60
N THR A 174 4.36 -5.43 1.92
CA THR A 174 3.99 -5.63 0.51
C THR A 174 4.83 -4.74 -0.39
N VAL A 175 5.01 -5.13 -1.65
CA VAL A 175 5.79 -4.36 -2.62
C VAL A 175 4.90 -3.90 -3.76
N GLY A 176 4.83 -2.59 -3.96
CA GLY A 176 4.07 -1.98 -5.05
C GLY A 176 4.88 -1.83 -6.33
N GLY A 177 4.18 -1.82 -7.44
CA GLY A 177 4.74 -1.53 -8.76
C GLY A 177 4.23 -2.47 -9.86
N ARG A 178 4.41 -2.07 -11.13
CA ARG A 178 3.85 -2.76 -12.31
C ARG A 178 4.86 -3.61 -13.08
N SER A 179 6.16 -3.37 -12.87
CA SER A 179 7.23 -4.05 -13.58
C SER A 179 7.52 -5.44 -13.02
N ASN A 180 8.10 -6.33 -13.82
CA ASN A 180 8.58 -7.62 -13.33
C ASN A 180 9.59 -7.45 -12.19
N ALA A 181 10.47 -6.45 -12.26
CA ALA A 181 11.41 -6.17 -11.16
C ALA A 181 10.71 -5.84 -9.83
N ALA A 182 9.52 -5.19 -9.85
CA ALA A 182 8.75 -4.96 -8.63
C ALA A 182 8.11 -6.27 -8.12
N ILE A 183 7.62 -7.11 -9.04
CA ILE A 183 7.04 -8.43 -8.71
C ILE A 183 8.10 -9.37 -8.15
N GLU A 184 9.27 -9.42 -8.77
CA GLU A 184 10.43 -10.21 -8.31
C GLU A 184 10.90 -9.73 -6.92
N ARG A 185 10.93 -8.40 -6.68
CA ARG A 185 11.20 -7.82 -5.36
C ARG A 185 10.19 -8.27 -4.32
N ALA A 186 8.89 -8.31 -4.68
CA ALA A 186 7.86 -8.86 -3.80
C ALA A 186 8.12 -10.32 -3.46
N GLY A 187 8.49 -11.14 -4.43
CA GLY A 187 8.86 -12.54 -4.23
C GLY A 187 10.08 -12.70 -3.33
N LEU A 188 11.12 -11.90 -3.53
CA LEU A 188 12.37 -12.02 -2.78
C LEU A 188 12.28 -11.44 -1.35
N ARG A 189 11.52 -10.35 -1.15
CA ARG A 189 11.61 -9.50 0.06
C ARG A 189 10.28 -9.11 0.68
N GLY A 190 9.15 -9.36 0.00
CA GLY A 190 7.81 -9.00 0.45
C GLY A 190 7.01 -10.18 1.00
N ASP A 191 5.87 -9.85 1.55
CA ASP A 191 4.81 -10.80 1.93
C ASP A 191 3.62 -10.69 0.98
N GLY A 192 3.74 -9.88 -0.09
CA GLY A 192 2.76 -9.71 -1.15
C GLY A 192 3.18 -8.68 -2.18
N TRP A 193 2.56 -8.76 -3.33
CA TRP A 193 2.65 -7.76 -4.40
C TRP A 193 1.39 -6.89 -4.39
N LEU A 194 1.55 -5.58 -4.29
CA LEU A 194 0.47 -4.60 -4.44
C LEU A 194 0.45 -4.11 -5.88
N ALA A 195 -0.45 -4.66 -6.67
CA ALA A 195 -0.65 -4.30 -8.05
C ALA A 195 -1.49 -3.04 -8.23
N SER A 196 -1.34 -2.38 -9.35
CA SER A 196 -2.21 -1.32 -9.83
C SER A 196 -2.21 -1.27 -11.36
N TRP A 197 -3.28 -0.78 -11.97
CA TRP A 197 -3.40 -0.55 -13.42
C TRP A 197 -2.94 -1.73 -14.28
N CYS A 198 -3.38 -2.92 -13.93
CA CYS A 198 -3.15 -4.12 -14.72
C CYS A 198 -4.46 -4.94 -14.87
N SER A 199 -4.51 -5.80 -15.88
CA SER A 199 -5.63 -6.71 -16.08
C SER A 199 -5.61 -7.86 -15.06
N PRO A 200 -6.75 -8.54 -14.80
CA PRO A 200 -6.79 -9.74 -13.97
C PRO A 200 -5.81 -10.83 -14.44
N ARG A 201 -5.69 -11.04 -15.77
CA ARG A 201 -4.68 -11.96 -16.31
C ARG A 201 -3.26 -11.56 -15.93
N ARG A 202 -2.90 -10.28 -16.07
CA ARG A 202 -1.57 -9.78 -15.69
C ARG A 202 -1.36 -9.88 -14.18
N PHE A 203 -2.43 -9.72 -13.38
CA PHE A 203 -2.37 -9.90 -11.94
C PHE A 203 -2.04 -11.35 -11.59
N ALA A 204 -2.77 -12.33 -12.15
CA ALA A 204 -2.47 -13.75 -11.95
C ALA A 204 -1.03 -14.13 -12.36
N GLU A 205 -0.59 -13.70 -13.55
CA GLU A 205 0.81 -13.89 -14.01
C GLU A 205 1.84 -13.30 -13.04
N GLY A 206 1.50 -12.17 -12.41
CA GLY A 206 2.36 -11.51 -11.42
C GLY A 206 2.42 -12.24 -10.08
N VAL A 207 1.30 -12.75 -9.59
CA VAL A 207 1.23 -13.61 -8.40
C VAL A 207 2.09 -14.86 -8.60
N GLU A 208 1.87 -15.60 -9.70
CA GLU A 208 2.68 -16.77 -10.04
C GLU A 208 4.18 -16.45 -10.13
N LEU A 209 4.55 -15.30 -10.70
CA LEU A 209 5.95 -14.86 -10.79
C LEU A 209 6.54 -14.61 -9.39
N ALA A 210 5.82 -13.89 -8.52
CA ALA A 210 6.29 -13.57 -7.17
C ALA A 210 6.51 -14.85 -6.34
N GLU A 211 5.56 -15.76 -6.37
CA GLU A 211 5.62 -17.01 -5.61
C GLU A 211 6.69 -17.96 -6.13
N ARG A 212 6.85 -18.05 -7.46
CA ARG A 212 7.95 -18.82 -8.07
C ARG A 212 9.31 -18.27 -7.67
N VAL A 213 9.52 -16.94 -7.75
CA VAL A 213 10.78 -16.30 -7.35
C VAL A 213 11.07 -16.53 -5.88
N ALA A 214 10.06 -16.49 -5.00
CA ALA A 214 10.22 -16.81 -3.59
C ALA A 214 10.65 -18.27 -3.40
N THR A 215 10.01 -19.20 -4.08
CA THR A 215 10.33 -20.63 -4.02
C THR A 215 11.76 -20.91 -4.49
N ASP A 216 12.16 -20.31 -5.60
CA ASP A 216 13.51 -20.44 -6.17
C ASP A 216 14.59 -19.86 -5.22
N ALA A 217 14.22 -18.84 -4.44
CA ALA A 217 15.05 -18.26 -3.39
C ALA A 217 15.00 -19.00 -2.03
N GLY A 218 14.27 -20.12 -1.95
CA GLY A 218 14.13 -20.91 -0.72
C GLY A 218 13.18 -20.32 0.32
N ARG A 219 12.39 -19.30 -0.02
CA ARG A 219 11.37 -18.71 0.85
C ARG A 219 10.10 -19.57 0.80
N THR A 220 9.90 -20.38 1.81
CA THR A 220 8.73 -21.26 1.95
C THR A 220 7.82 -20.80 3.08
N GLY A 221 6.52 -21.13 2.99
CA GLY A 221 5.55 -20.82 4.04
C GLY A 221 5.22 -19.33 4.19
N VAL A 222 5.43 -18.53 3.16
CA VAL A 222 5.04 -17.12 3.15
C VAL A 222 3.50 -17.04 3.21
N ALA A 223 2.98 -16.29 4.18
CA ALA A 223 1.56 -15.97 4.25
C ALA A 223 1.27 -14.83 3.26
N TRP A 224 1.07 -15.19 2.00
CA TRP A 224 0.91 -14.23 0.92
C TRP A 224 -0.28 -13.30 1.10
N ARG A 225 -0.04 -12.03 0.83
CA ARG A 225 -1.01 -10.95 0.87
C ARG A 225 -0.93 -10.11 -0.41
N HIS A 226 -1.18 -10.76 -1.55
CA HIS A 226 -1.25 -10.05 -2.82
C HIS A 226 -2.47 -9.14 -2.83
N GLY A 227 -2.28 -7.90 -3.27
CA GLY A 227 -3.33 -6.90 -3.23
C GLY A 227 -3.45 -6.10 -4.52
N TYR A 228 -4.55 -5.38 -4.65
CA TYR A 228 -4.81 -4.51 -5.78
C TYR A 228 -5.23 -3.11 -5.32
N GLN A 229 -4.56 -2.09 -5.83
CA GLN A 229 -4.90 -0.70 -5.56
C GLN A 229 -5.58 -0.08 -6.78
N VAL A 230 -6.74 0.55 -6.56
CA VAL A 230 -7.59 1.06 -7.62
C VAL A 230 -8.29 2.35 -7.24
N TRP A 231 -8.38 3.27 -8.20
CA TRP A 231 -9.29 4.40 -8.14
C TRP A 231 -10.63 3.99 -8.72
N VAL A 232 -11.72 4.34 -8.04
CA VAL A 232 -13.08 4.02 -8.48
C VAL A 232 -13.93 5.28 -8.50
N GLY A 233 -14.79 5.44 -9.52
CA GLY A 233 -15.74 6.51 -9.61
C GLY A 233 -17.15 6.02 -9.29
N LEU A 234 -17.74 6.47 -8.19
CA LEU A 234 -19.09 6.10 -7.77
C LEU A 234 -20.12 7.09 -8.32
N GLY A 235 -21.22 6.56 -8.81
CA GLY A 235 -22.36 7.29 -9.32
C GLY A 235 -23.50 6.34 -9.68
N ASP A 236 -24.70 6.87 -9.93
CA ASP A 236 -25.84 6.07 -10.34
C ASP A 236 -25.68 5.48 -11.76
N THR A 237 -24.77 6.07 -12.53
CA THR A 237 -24.39 5.60 -13.87
C THR A 237 -22.87 5.62 -14.06
N PRO A 238 -22.31 4.84 -15.02
CA PRO A 238 -20.90 4.93 -15.37
C PRO A 238 -20.44 6.32 -15.80
N GLU A 239 -21.28 7.07 -16.50
CA GLU A 239 -20.98 8.44 -16.96
C GLU A 239 -20.83 9.39 -15.78
N GLU A 240 -21.69 9.27 -14.77
CA GLU A 240 -21.61 10.06 -13.53
C GLU A 240 -20.37 9.71 -12.73
N GLY A 241 -20.10 8.41 -12.51
CA GLY A 241 -18.88 7.93 -11.86
C GLY A 241 -17.62 8.46 -12.56
N ALA A 242 -17.57 8.43 -13.88
CA ALA A 242 -16.46 8.98 -14.67
C ALA A 242 -16.33 10.50 -14.52
N ALA A 243 -17.45 11.22 -14.45
CA ALA A 243 -17.46 12.68 -14.25
C ALA A 243 -16.90 13.08 -12.87
N HIS A 244 -17.09 12.25 -11.85
CA HIS A 244 -16.48 12.45 -10.54
C HIS A 244 -14.98 12.09 -10.55
N LEU A 245 -14.64 10.93 -11.12
CA LEU A 245 -13.29 10.34 -11.05
C LEU A 245 -12.27 11.10 -11.90
N GLY A 246 -12.62 11.43 -13.14
CA GLY A 246 -11.69 12.01 -14.12
C GLY A 246 -10.95 13.23 -13.60
N PRO A 247 -11.63 14.30 -13.18
CA PRO A 247 -10.99 15.50 -12.66
C PRO A 247 -10.10 15.25 -11.42
N SER A 248 -10.46 14.27 -10.59
CA SER A 248 -9.70 13.93 -9.37
C SER A 248 -8.38 13.27 -9.73
N MET A 249 -8.38 12.30 -10.66
CA MET A 249 -7.17 11.64 -11.13
C MET A 249 -6.27 12.60 -11.93
N GLU A 250 -6.82 13.41 -12.81
CA GLU A 250 -6.07 14.42 -13.56
C GLU A 250 -5.36 15.41 -12.63
N ARG A 251 -6.05 15.87 -11.59
CA ARG A 251 -5.46 16.77 -10.58
C ARG A 251 -4.34 16.10 -9.80
N PHE A 252 -4.50 14.81 -9.47
CA PHE A 252 -3.52 14.06 -8.68
C PHE A 252 -2.27 13.74 -9.50
N TYR A 253 -2.44 13.15 -10.69
CA TYR A 253 -1.34 12.65 -11.52
C TYR A 253 -0.78 13.64 -12.53
N GLY A 254 -1.49 14.74 -12.81
CA GLY A 254 -1.12 15.67 -13.88
C GLY A 254 -1.22 15.07 -15.29
N THR A 255 -1.99 13.99 -15.44
CA THR A 255 -2.14 13.21 -16.69
C THR A 255 -3.62 13.08 -17.03
N PRO A 256 -4.03 13.24 -18.31
CA PRO A 256 -5.42 13.14 -18.74
C PRO A 256 -6.05 11.78 -18.36
N TYR A 257 -7.31 11.81 -17.89
CA TYR A 257 -8.06 10.65 -17.42
C TYR A 257 -8.11 9.47 -18.39
N PRO A 258 -8.22 9.63 -19.73
CA PRO A 258 -8.22 8.50 -20.67
C PRO A 258 -7.00 7.56 -20.55
N ALA A 259 -5.88 8.02 -19.97
CA ALA A 259 -4.72 7.17 -19.71
C ALA A 259 -4.99 6.11 -18.62
N PHE A 260 -5.97 6.35 -17.76
CA PHE A 260 -6.31 5.53 -16.59
C PHE A 260 -7.66 4.79 -16.73
N GLU A 261 -8.54 5.26 -17.60
CA GLU A 261 -9.95 4.85 -17.73
C GLU A 261 -10.12 3.33 -17.77
N LYS A 262 -9.27 2.64 -18.54
CA LYS A 262 -9.30 1.18 -18.69
C LYS A 262 -9.18 0.42 -17.35
N TYR A 263 -8.50 0.99 -16.36
CA TYR A 263 -8.17 0.35 -15.10
C TYR A 263 -8.78 1.08 -13.88
N SER A 264 -9.78 1.91 -14.13
CA SER A 264 -10.45 2.71 -13.12
C SER A 264 -11.95 2.52 -13.28
N PRO A 265 -12.55 1.52 -12.62
CA PRO A 265 -13.97 1.21 -12.76
C PRO A 265 -14.85 2.36 -12.28
N VAL A 266 -15.97 2.53 -12.96
CA VAL A 266 -16.96 3.59 -12.69
C VAL A 266 -18.37 3.02 -12.70
N GLY A 267 -19.27 3.64 -11.95
CA GLY A 267 -20.69 3.27 -11.90
C GLY A 267 -21.17 3.02 -10.46
N THR A 268 -22.16 2.15 -10.34
CA THR A 268 -22.74 1.75 -9.05
C THR A 268 -21.77 0.86 -8.26
N PRO A 269 -21.96 0.68 -6.94
CA PRO A 269 -21.19 -0.29 -6.15
C PRO A 269 -21.16 -1.69 -6.76
N ASP A 270 -22.29 -2.16 -7.31
CA ASP A 270 -22.37 -3.47 -7.97
C ASP A 270 -21.48 -3.56 -9.22
N ASP A 271 -21.39 -2.49 -10.02
CA ASP A 271 -20.49 -2.41 -11.17
C ASP A 271 -19.03 -2.49 -10.73
N ILE A 272 -18.66 -1.79 -9.65
CA ILE A 272 -17.31 -1.82 -9.08
C ILE A 272 -16.98 -3.24 -8.58
N VAL A 273 -17.88 -3.87 -7.82
CA VAL A 273 -17.69 -5.25 -7.34
C VAL A 273 -17.57 -6.23 -8.50
N ALA A 274 -18.38 -6.11 -9.53
CA ALA A 274 -18.31 -6.96 -10.73
C ALA A 274 -16.94 -6.82 -11.43
N TRP A 275 -16.38 -5.60 -11.49
CA TRP A 275 -15.06 -5.34 -12.08
C TRP A 275 -13.92 -5.90 -11.22
N LEU A 276 -14.02 -5.85 -9.88
CA LEU A 276 -12.99 -6.35 -8.95
C LEU A 276 -12.99 -7.88 -8.81
N ARG A 277 -14.13 -8.53 -8.99
CA ARG A 277 -14.29 -9.99 -8.80
C ARG A 277 -13.23 -10.84 -9.50
N PRO A 278 -12.88 -10.62 -10.79
CA PRO A 278 -11.83 -11.41 -11.44
C PRO A 278 -10.43 -11.26 -10.81
N LEU A 279 -10.17 -10.18 -10.08
CA LEU A 279 -8.93 -9.99 -9.34
C LEU A 279 -8.94 -10.82 -8.04
N ALA A 280 -10.07 -10.88 -7.34
CA ALA A 280 -10.24 -11.75 -6.18
C ALA A 280 -10.14 -13.25 -6.57
N GLU A 281 -10.70 -13.64 -7.72
CA GLU A 281 -10.55 -14.98 -8.30
C GLU A 281 -9.09 -15.30 -8.68
N ALA A 282 -8.28 -14.26 -8.94
CA ALA A 282 -6.84 -14.35 -9.19
C ALA A 282 -5.99 -14.14 -7.93
N GLU A 283 -6.56 -14.43 -6.75
CA GLU A 283 -5.88 -14.45 -5.44
C GLU A 283 -5.51 -13.06 -4.86
N ALA A 284 -6.14 -11.97 -5.32
CA ALA A 284 -6.08 -10.72 -4.59
C ALA A 284 -6.85 -10.85 -3.26
N VAL A 285 -6.17 -10.57 -2.15
CA VAL A 285 -6.76 -10.61 -0.81
C VAL A 285 -6.88 -9.25 -0.15
N ASP A 286 -6.05 -8.28 -0.52
CA ASP A 286 -6.12 -6.89 -0.05
C ASP A 286 -6.57 -5.97 -1.20
N PHE A 287 -7.72 -5.31 -1.05
CA PHE A 287 -8.22 -4.31 -1.99
C PHE A 287 -8.07 -2.91 -1.39
N ASN A 288 -7.23 -2.10 -2.01
CA ASN A 288 -6.97 -0.72 -1.65
C ASN A 288 -7.78 0.20 -2.58
N ILE A 289 -8.93 0.67 -2.13
CA ILE A 289 -9.86 1.43 -2.94
C ILE A 289 -9.68 2.93 -2.68
N ALA A 290 -9.52 3.72 -3.74
CA ALA A 290 -9.57 5.17 -3.72
C ALA A 290 -10.89 5.63 -4.36
N PRO A 291 -11.99 5.73 -3.57
CA PRO A 291 -13.29 6.07 -4.10
C PRO A 291 -13.40 7.58 -4.33
N VAL A 292 -14.07 7.94 -5.41
CA VAL A 292 -14.44 9.30 -5.73
C VAL A 292 -15.94 9.34 -6.05
N ALA A 293 -16.66 10.18 -5.32
CA ALA A 293 -18.09 10.43 -5.48
C ALA A 293 -18.37 11.93 -5.45
N GLY A 294 -19.63 12.32 -5.49
CA GLY A 294 -20.05 13.73 -5.36
C GLY A 294 -19.59 14.33 -4.03
N THR A 295 -19.64 13.55 -2.94
CA THR A 295 -19.12 13.96 -1.62
C THR A 295 -18.30 12.83 -0.99
N PRO A 296 -17.39 13.13 -0.03
CA PRO A 296 -16.64 12.11 0.69
C PRO A 296 -17.51 11.10 1.45
N ASN A 297 -18.66 11.50 1.98
CA ASN A 297 -19.58 10.61 2.69
C ASN A 297 -20.29 9.64 1.73
N GLU A 298 -20.66 10.08 0.52
CA GLU A 298 -21.18 9.19 -0.52
C GLU A 298 -20.15 8.13 -0.93
N ALA A 299 -18.86 8.51 -0.95
CA ALA A 299 -17.77 7.60 -1.27
C ALA A 299 -17.58 6.47 -0.22
N LEU A 300 -18.02 6.66 1.03
CA LEU A 300 -17.99 5.62 2.07
C LEU A 300 -19.28 4.78 2.12
N ALA A 301 -20.40 5.33 1.63
CA ALA A 301 -21.71 4.68 1.66
C ALA A 301 -21.91 3.66 0.52
N GLY A 302 -21.16 3.79 -0.59
CA GLY A 302 -21.17 2.86 -1.73
C GLY A 302 -20.19 1.72 -1.53
#